data_eaf48c90d87fc840ea0acc712fffb87a
#
_entry.id   eaf48c90d87fc840ea0acc712fffb87a
#
_cell.length_a   1.000
_cell.length_b   1.000
_cell.length_c   1.000
_cell.angle_alpha   90.00
_cell.angle_beta   90.00
_cell.angle_gamma   90.00
#
_symmetry.space_group_name_H-M   'P 1'
#
loop_
_entity.id
_entity.type
_entity.pdbx_description
1 polymer ?
#
loop_
_entity_poly.entity_id
_entity_poly.type
_entity_poly.pdbx_seq_one_letter_code
_entity_poly.pdbx_strand_id
1 'polypeptide(L)'
;MKLLGLPLLLVLLAVTPPGCQGIIIPRCQLVRILRQHGLEGFVGERVADWVCLAKHESSYNTGAINRNKDGSSDYGIFQINSKYWCYNGRTPGASHGCRIHCSKLLDNNITDDIKCAKLIAQRARGLTPWVAWRNHCRGKDLRPYVKGC
;
A
#
# COMPACT_ATOMS: atom_id res chain seq x y z
N MET A 1 34.50 31.37 -44.59
CA MET A 1 34.04 30.13 -43.98
C MET A 1 33.41 30.44 -42.65
N LYS A 2 32.08 30.36 -42.51
CA LYS A 2 31.37 30.57 -41.22
C LYS A 2 31.19 29.20 -40.56
N LEU A 3 31.82 28.99 -39.41
CA LEU A 3 31.63 27.84 -38.56
C LEU A 3 30.28 27.95 -37.86
N LEU A 4 29.31 27.15 -38.25
CA LEU A 4 28.04 27.00 -37.50
C LEU A 4 28.32 26.14 -36.26
N GLY A 5 28.28 26.81 -35.09
CA GLY A 5 28.30 26.11 -33.78
C GLY A 5 26.98 25.40 -33.56
N LEU A 6 27.03 24.10 -33.39
CA LEU A 6 25.91 23.27 -32.96
C LEU A 6 25.61 23.58 -31.50
N PRO A 7 24.35 23.83 -31.12
CA PRO A 7 24.02 24.02 -29.69
C PRO A 7 24.07 22.63 -29.00
N LEU A 8 24.89 22.54 -27.96
CA LEU A 8 24.99 21.40 -27.08
C LEU A 8 23.67 21.32 -26.26
N LEU A 9 22.79 20.39 -26.62
CA LEU A 9 21.55 20.12 -25.88
C LEU A 9 21.92 19.40 -24.59
N LEU A 10 21.98 20.14 -23.47
CA LEU A 10 22.12 19.58 -22.13
C LEU A 10 20.82 18.83 -21.76
N VAL A 11 20.82 17.50 -21.92
CA VAL A 11 19.77 16.64 -21.38
C VAL A 11 19.96 16.56 -19.88
N LEU A 12 19.19 17.32 -19.13
CA LEU A 12 19.07 17.17 -17.67
C LEU A 12 18.35 15.87 -17.37
N LEU A 13 19.11 14.81 -17.09
CA LEU A 13 18.56 13.59 -16.50
C LEU A 13 18.10 13.93 -15.07
N ALA A 14 16.79 13.99 -14.87
CA ALA A 14 16.20 14.10 -13.54
C ALA A 14 16.52 12.81 -12.76
N VAL A 15 17.51 12.88 -11.88
CA VAL A 15 17.82 11.80 -10.94
C VAL A 15 16.76 11.87 -9.85
N THR A 16 15.74 10.98 -9.93
CA THR A 16 14.79 10.79 -8.82
C THR A 16 15.54 10.16 -7.64
N PRO A 17 15.37 10.69 -6.41
CA PRO A 17 16.04 10.11 -5.24
C PRO A 17 15.59 8.66 -5.01
N PRO A 18 16.50 7.74 -4.66
CA PRO A 18 16.14 6.38 -4.30
C PRO A 18 15.25 6.40 -3.05
N GLY A 19 14.07 5.81 -3.13
CA GLY A 19 13.12 5.70 -2.01
C GLY A 19 11.73 6.31 -2.28
N CYS A 20 11.53 7.08 -3.35
CA CYS A 20 10.24 7.69 -3.69
C CYS A 20 9.36 6.87 -4.65
N GLN A 21 9.82 5.71 -5.11
CA GLN A 21 9.04 4.88 -6.03
C GLN A 21 8.55 3.62 -5.32
N GLY A 22 7.26 3.31 -5.50
CA GLY A 22 6.69 2.06 -5.08
C GLY A 22 7.33 0.87 -5.82
N ILE A 23 7.35 -0.28 -5.17
CA ILE A 23 7.85 -1.55 -5.68
C ILE A 23 6.79 -2.63 -5.56
N ILE A 24 6.93 -3.71 -6.32
CA ILE A 24 6.17 -4.94 -6.08
C ILE A 24 7.00 -5.81 -5.13
N ILE A 25 6.47 -6.03 -3.92
CA ILE A 25 7.15 -6.86 -2.92
C ILE A 25 6.93 -8.34 -3.29
N PRO A 26 7.99 -9.15 -3.40
CA PRO A 26 7.83 -10.60 -3.55
C PRO A 26 7.04 -11.22 -2.40
N ARG A 27 6.14 -12.15 -2.69
CA ARG A 27 5.21 -12.76 -1.74
C ARG A 27 5.87 -13.22 -0.44
N CYS A 28 6.93 -14.00 -0.51
CA CYS A 28 7.60 -14.50 0.69
C CYS A 28 8.34 -13.41 1.48
N GLN A 29 8.80 -12.36 0.80
CA GLN A 29 9.34 -11.19 1.50
C GLN A 29 8.23 -10.47 2.28
N LEU A 30 7.05 -10.30 1.68
CA LEU A 30 5.90 -9.72 2.36
C LEU A 30 5.50 -10.56 3.58
N VAL A 31 5.43 -11.89 3.45
CA VAL A 31 5.15 -12.79 4.58
C VAL A 31 6.11 -12.54 5.74
N ARG A 32 7.43 -12.45 5.47
CA ARG A 32 8.43 -12.17 6.51
C ARG A 32 8.21 -10.81 7.18
N ILE A 33 7.98 -9.76 6.39
CA ILE A 33 7.74 -8.41 6.92
C ILE A 33 6.51 -8.42 7.83
N LEU A 34 5.40 -9.01 7.39
CA LEU A 34 4.16 -9.05 8.16
C LEU A 34 4.32 -9.83 9.47
N ARG A 35 5.04 -10.96 9.45
CA ARG A 35 5.37 -11.72 10.67
C ARG A 35 6.24 -10.89 11.64
N GLN A 36 7.26 -10.19 11.14
CA GLN A 36 8.11 -9.32 11.94
C GLN A 36 7.33 -8.17 12.60
N HIS A 37 6.27 -7.71 11.96
CA HIS A 37 5.36 -6.69 12.52
C HIS A 37 4.21 -7.26 13.36
N GLY A 38 4.23 -8.56 13.67
CA GLY A 38 3.29 -9.21 14.58
C GLY A 38 1.90 -9.40 14.01
N LEU A 39 1.76 -9.62 12.69
CA LEU A 39 0.45 -9.81 12.07
C LEU A 39 -0.06 -11.25 12.10
N GLU A 40 0.77 -12.23 12.52
CA GLU A 40 0.26 -13.58 12.78
C GLU A 40 -0.61 -13.58 14.04
N GLY A 41 -1.88 -13.90 13.90
CA GLY A 41 -2.86 -13.89 14.99
C GLY A 41 -3.37 -12.50 15.39
N PHE A 42 -2.90 -11.43 14.76
CA PHE A 42 -3.37 -10.08 15.07
C PHE A 42 -4.85 -9.93 14.72
N VAL A 43 -5.67 -9.47 15.68
CA VAL A 43 -7.13 -9.39 15.62
C VAL A 43 -7.80 -10.73 15.26
N GLY A 44 -7.12 -11.86 15.54
CA GLY A 44 -7.58 -13.21 15.21
C GLY A 44 -7.33 -13.65 13.77
N GLU A 45 -6.65 -12.83 12.97
CA GLU A 45 -6.38 -13.13 11.56
C GLU A 45 -4.98 -13.72 11.36
N ARG A 46 -4.85 -14.64 10.42
CA ARG A 46 -3.57 -15.25 10.06
C ARG A 46 -2.78 -14.32 9.14
N VAL A 47 -1.46 -14.44 9.13
CA VAL A 47 -0.64 -13.70 8.15
C VAL A 47 -1.07 -14.00 6.71
N ALA A 48 -1.55 -15.21 6.43
CA ALA A 48 -2.10 -15.58 5.12
C ALA A 48 -3.29 -14.71 4.68
N ASP A 49 -4.13 -14.28 5.62
CA ASP A 49 -5.24 -13.36 5.35
C ASP A 49 -4.74 -11.99 4.92
N TRP A 50 -3.72 -11.46 5.57
CA TRP A 50 -3.08 -10.19 5.22
C TRP A 50 -2.37 -10.23 3.86
N VAL A 51 -1.71 -11.36 3.54
CA VAL A 51 -1.06 -11.55 2.23
C VAL A 51 -2.09 -11.67 1.12
N CYS A 52 -3.18 -12.42 1.35
CA CYS A 52 -4.31 -12.50 0.42
C CYS A 52 -4.93 -11.11 0.18
N LEU A 53 -5.18 -10.35 1.25
CA LEU A 53 -5.69 -8.99 1.17
C LEU A 53 -4.79 -8.12 0.29
N ALA A 54 -3.49 -8.07 0.56
CA ALA A 54 -2.54 -7.28 -0.21
C ALA A 54 -2.48 -7.70 -1.68
N LYS A 55 -2.61 -9.00 -1.97
CA LYS A 55 -2.68 -9.51 -3.35
C LYS A 55 -3.86 -8.92 -4.11
N HIS A 56 -5.03 -8.92 -3.50
CA HIS A 56 -6.26 -8.49 -4.16
C HIS A 56 -6.47 -6.97 -4.13
N GLU A 57 -5.85 -6.26 -3.19
CA GLU A 57 -5.91 -4.80 -3.15
C GLU A 57 -4.93 -4.14 -4.11
N SER A 58 -3.69 -4.61 -4.18
CA SER A 58 -2.61 -3.90 -4.88
C SER A 58 -1.72 -4.79 -5.75
N SER A 59 -1.93 -6.11 -5.79
CA SER A 59 -0.97 -7.07 -6.35
C SER A 59 0.44 -6.91 -5.74
N TYR A 60 0.49 -6.62 -4.44
CA TYR A 60 1.71 -6.35 -3.66
C TYR A 60 2.47 -5.08 -4.07
N ASN A 61 1.84 -4.19 -4.82
CA ASN A 61 2.45 -2.94 -5.26
C ASN A 61 2.35 -1.87 -4.16
N THR A 62 3.49 -1.47 -3.60
CA THR A 62 3.54 -0.45 -2.56
C THR A 62 3.17 0.95 -3.06
N GLY A 63 3.27 1.21 -4.36
CA GLY A 63 2.94 2.49 -4.99
C GLY A 63 1.54 2.56 -5.60
N ALA A 64 0.66 1.59 -5.34
CA ALA A 64 -0.67 1.56 -5.93
C ALA A 64 -1.54 2.72 -5.46
N ILE A 65 -2.19 3.40 -6.41
CA ILE A 65 -3.21 4.42 -6.16
C ILE A 65 -4.43 4.11 -7.01
N ASN A 66 -5.63 4.14 -6.40
CA ASN A 66 -6.89 4.04 -7.12
C ASN A 66 -7.83 5.16 -6.68
N ARG A 67 -8.46 5.83 -7.63
CA ARG A 67 -9.40 6.92 -7.38
C ARG A 67 -10.82 6.39 -7.31
N ASN A 68 -11.59 6.89 -6.35
CA ASN A 68 -12.99 6.53 -6.14
C ASN A 68 -13.93 7.62 -6.66
N LYS A 69 -15.17 7.24 -6.97
CA LYS A 69 -16.20 8.16 -7.49
C LYS A 69 -16.58 9.25 -6.48
N ASP A 70 -16.41 9.01 -5.18
CA ASP A 70 -16.73 9.96 -4.11
C ASP A 70 -15.65 11.03 -3.89
N GLY A 71 -14.60 11.05 -4.73
CA GLY A 71 -13.48 11.97 -4.64
C GLY A 71 -12.35 11.51 -3.72
N SER A 72 -12.52 10.39 -3.01
CA SER A 72 -11.45 9.77 -2.24
C SER A 72 -10.50 8.96 -3.14
N SER A 73 -9.36 8.58 -2.59
CA SER A 73 -8.41 7.68 -3.24
C SER A 73 -7.90 6.67 -2.23
N ASP A 74 -7.48 5.50 -2.74
CA ASP A 74 -6.89 4.42 -1.97
C ASP A 74 -5.41 4.32 -2.26
N TYR A 75 -4.59 4.13 -1.22
CA TYR A 75 -3.14 4.28 -1.29
C TYR A 75 -2.40 3.05 -0.76
N GLY A 76 -1.38 2.65 -1.52
CA GLY A 76 -0.39 1.69 -1.09
C GLY A 76 -0.84 0.24 -1.13
N ILE A 77 -0.03 -0.61 -0.49
CA ILE A 77 -0.18 -2.07 -0.57
C ILE A 77 -1.52 -2.58 -0.01
N PHE A 78 -2.10 -1.86 0.97
CA PHE A 78 -3.39 -2.18 1.59
C PHE A 78 -4.54 -1.28 1.12
N GLN A 79 -4.32 -0.40 0.13
CA GLN A 79 -5.33 0.49 -0.42
C GLN A 79 -6.09 1.28 0.66
N ILE A 80 -5.33 1.98 1.49
CA ILE A 80 -5.86 2.77 2.61
C ILE A 80 -6.54 4.04 2.07
N ASN A 81 -7.79 4.25 2.45
CA ASN A 81 -8.67 5.28 1.88
C ASN A 81 -8.46 6.65 2.53
N SER A 82 -8.39 7.69 1.69
CA SER A 82 -8.19 9.08 2.12
C SER A 82 -9.42 9.71 2.78
N LYS A 83 -10.59 9.14 2.66
CA LYS A 83 -11.80 9.66 3.33
C LYS A 83 -11.76 9.45 4.84
N TYR A 84 -11.18 8.34 5.28
CA TYR A 84 -11.24 7.95 6.69
C TYR A 84 -9.88 7.95 7.39
N TRP A 85 -8.77 7.70 6.66
CA TRP A 85 -7.55 7.24 7.30
C TRP A 85 -6.33 8.11 7.07
N CYS A 86 -6.10 8.61 5.85
CA CYS A 86 -4.93 9.44 5.55
C CYS A 86 -5.33 10.76 4.91
N TYR A 87 -4.43 11.74 4.96
CA TYR A 87 -4.64 13.08 4.42
C TYR A 87 -4.01 13.22 3.03
N ASN A 88 -4.78 13.64 2.02
CA ASN A 88 -4.30 13.97 0.69
C ASN A 88 -4.60 15.41 0.23
N GLY A 89 -5.21 16.23 1.09
CA GLY A 89 -5.52 17.64 0.82
C GLY A 89 -6.68 17.90 -0.12
N ARG A 90 -7.39 16.87 -0.60
CA ARG A 90 -8.42 17.02 -1.64
C ARG A 90 -9.64 16.13 -1.50
N THR A 91 -9.75 15.37 -0.42
CA THR A 91 -10.90 14.50 -0.18
C THR A 91 -11.96 15.20 0.65
N PRO A 92 -13.18 15.44 0.11
CA PRO A 92 -14.25 16.10 0.86
C PRO A 92 -14.67 15.31 2.09
N GLY A 93 -14.88 16.00 3.22
CA GLY A 93 -15.39 15.39 4.46
C GLY A 93 -14.45 14.36 5.08
N ALA A 94 -13.13 14.47 4.82
CA ALA A 94 -12.15 13.50 5.26
C ALA A 94 -11.94 13.51 6.77
N SER A 95 -11.79 12.30 7.33
CA SER A 95 -11.26 12.06 8.67
C SER A 95 -9.84 11.51 8.53
N HIS A 96 -8.97 11.80 9.51
CA HIS A 96 -7.56 11.43 9.44
C HIS A 96 -7.24 10.39 10.52
N GLY A 97 -7.87 9.22 10.43
CA GLY A 97 -7.82 8.20 11.48
C GLY A 97 -6.42 7.72 11.83
N CYS A 98 -5.54 7.59 10.85
CA CYS A 98 -4.14 7.18 11.05
C CYS A 98 -3.18 8.36 11.26
N ARG A 99 -3.64 9.61 11.12
CA ARG A 99 -2.84 10.84 11.28
C ARG A 99 -1.57 10.83 10.43
N ILE A 100 -1.70 10.47 9.15
CA ILE A 100 -0.59 10.35 8.21
C ILE A 100 -0.98 10.95 6.87
N HIS A 101 0.00 11.53 6.16
CA HIS A 101 -0.18 11.89 4.75
C HIS A 101 -0.25 10.63 3.89
N CYS A 102 -1.20 10.58 2.95
CA CYS A 102 -1.37 9.43 2.06
C CYS A 102 -0.11 9.12 1.23
N SER A 103 0.70 10.14 0.92
CA SER A 103 1.98 9.96 0.21
C SER A 103 2.96 9.03 0.94
N LYS A 104 2.90 8.96 2.27
CA LYS A 104 3.73 8.06 3.07
C LYS A 104 3.38 6.58 2.90
N LEU A 105 2.22 6.30 2.32
CA LEU A 105 1.75 4.95 2.04
C LEU A 105 2.14 4.47 0.63
N LEU A 106 2.98 5.20 -0.10
CA LEU A 106 3.33 4.92 -1.49
C LEU A 106 4.79 4.53 -1.71
N ASP A 107 5.64 4.68 -0.71
CA ASP A 107 7.05 4.34 -0.80
C ASP A 107 7.28 2.82 -0.64
N ASN A 108 8.54 2.39 -0.71
CA ASN A 108 8.91 0.99 -0.58
C ASN A 108 8.98 0.49 0.87
N ASN A 109 8.84 1.38 1.85
CA ASN A 109 8.82 1.04 3.28
C ASN A 109 7.38 0.95 3.78
N ILE A 110 6.86 -0.24 3.95
CA ILE A 110 5.46 -0.47 4.34
C ILE A 110 5.20 -0.42 5.85
N THR A 111 6.13 0.07 6.65
CA THR A 111 5.94 0.20 8.10
C THR A 111 4.75 1.08 8.44
N ASP A 112 4.62 2.24 7.77
CA ASP A 112 3.49 3.15 7.97
C ASP A 112 2.16 2.53 7.54
N ASP A 113 2.16 1.82 6.41
CA ASP A 113 1.00 1.08 5.90
C ASP A 113 0.53 0.04 6.93
N ILE A 114 1.46 -0.76 7.47
CA ILE A 114 1.15 -1.77 8.48
C ILE A 114 0.58 -1.14 9.75
N LYS A 115 1.17 -0.05 10.23
CA LYS A 115 0.66 0.65 11.43
C LYS A 115 -0.76 1.14 11.22
N CYS A 116 -1.05 1.75 10.09
CA CYS A 116 -2.39 2.23 9.77
C CYS A 116 -3.37 1.07 9.58
N ALA A 117 -2.98 0.04 8.83
CA ALA A 117 -3.81 -1.15 8.62
C ALA A 117 -4.15 -1.88 9.94
N LYS A 118 -3.19 -1.97 10.87
CA LYS A 118 -3.44 -2.51 12.21
C LYS A 118 -4.48 -1.69 12.98
N LEU A 119 -4.40 -0.37 12.93
CA LEU A 119 -5.38 0.52 13.56
C LEU A 119 -6.79 0.30 12.99
N ILE A 120 -6.90 0.21 11.66
CA ILE A 120 -8.17 -0.06 10.97
C ILE A 120 -8.75 -1.41 11.43
N ALA A 121 -7.93 -2.45 11.41
CA ALA A 121 -8.33 -3.79 11.80
C ALA A 121 -8.72 -3.89 13.29
N GLN A 122 -8.02 -3.19 14.18
CA GLN A 122 -8.39 -3.12 15.60
C GLN A 122 -9.77 -2.49 15.81
N ARG A 123 -10.04 -1.38 15.15
CA ARG A 123 -11.35 -0.69 15.25
C ARG A 123 -12.49 -1.54 14.74
N ALA A 124 -12.25 -2.32 13.69
CA ALA A 124 -13.23 -3.22 13.08
C ALA A 124 -13.27 -4.62 13.71
N ARG A 125 -12.30 -4.95 14.57
CA ARG A 125 -12.09 -6.30 15.14
C ARG A 125 -11.90 -7.36 14.05
N GLY A 126 -11.17 -7.04 12.98
CA GLY A 126 -10.90 -7.94 11.87
C GLY A 126 -10.69 -7.19 10.54
N LEU A 127 -10.71 -7.94 9.45
CA LEU A 127 -10.42 -7.43 8.10
C LEU A 127 -11.68 -7.06 7.28
N THR A 128 -12.84 -7.02 7.91
CA THR A 128 -14.11 -6.69 7.23
C THR A 128 -14.16 -5.31 6.53
N PRO A 129 -13.39 -4.28 6.92
CA PRO A 129 -13.35 -3.03 6.15
C PRO A 129 -12.86 -3.19 4.71
N TRP A 130 -12.06 -4.21 4.44
CA TRP A 130 -11.55 -4.48 3.10
C TRP A 130 -12.51 -5.37 2.31
N VAL A 131 -13.16 -4.80 1.29
CA VAL A 131 -14.10 -5.52 0.42
C VAL A 131 -13.40 -6.68 -0.30
N ALA A 132 -12.17 -6.47 -0.77
CA ALA A 132 -11.40 -7.50 -1.46
C ALA A 132 -11.11 -8.71 -0.55
N TRP A 133 -10.83 -8.49 0.74
CA TRP A 133 -10.68 -9.60 1.68
C TRP A 133 -11.99 -10.38 1.86
N ARG A 134 -13.11 -9.70 2.04
CA ARG A 134 -14.42 -10.38 2.16
C ARG A 134 -14.74 -11.22 0.94
N ASN A 135 -14.42 -10.72 -0.27
CA ASN A 135 -14.79 -11.35 -1.53
C ASN A 135 -13.82 -12.46 -1.95
N HIS A 136 -12.53 -12.37 -1.59
CA HIS A 136 -11.49 -13.24 -2.14
C HIS A 136 -10.73 -14.07 -1.10
N CYS A 137 -10.77 -13.69 0.17
CA CYS A 137 -9.93 -14.30 1.20
C CYS A 137 -10.75 -14.98 2.31
N ARG A 138 -11.80 -14.32 2.78
CA ARG A 138 -12.60 -14.78 3.92
C ARG A 138 -13.15 -16.20 3.69
N GLY A 139 -12.86 -17.09 4.64
CA GLY A 139 -13.35 -18.48 4.60
C GLY A 139 -12.73 -19.35 3.51
N LYS A 140 -11.67 -18.89 2.86
CA LYS A 140 -10.95 -19.63 1.82
C LYS A 140 -9.77 -20.40 2.39
N ASP A 141 -9.28 -21.38 1.63
CA ASP A 141 -7.98 -21.99 1.88
C ASP A 141 -6.87 -21.04 1.45
N LEU A 142 -6.21 -20.42 2.41
CA LEU A 142 -5.17 -19.41 2.18
C LEU A 142 -3.74 -19.96 2.30
N ARG A 143 -3.58 -21.29 2.44
CA ARG A 143 -2.26 -21.94 2.49
C ARG A 143 -1.35 -21.55 1.31
N PRO A 144 -1.86 -21.40 0.06
CA PRO A 144 -1.03 -20.98 -1.07
C PRO A 144 -0.32 -19.64 -0.87
N TYR A 145 -0.89 -18.71 -0.06
CA TYR A 145 -0.32 -17.40 0.17
C TYR A 145 0.94 -17.41 1.04
N VAL A 146 1.17 -18.45 1.80
CA VAL A 146 2.34 -18.60 2.70
C VAL A 146 3.20 -19.81 2.37
N LYS A 147 2.77 -20.66 1.42
CA LYS A 147 3.50 -21.87 1.02
C LYS A 147 4.90 -21.52 0.54
N GLY A 148 5.90 -22.24 1.08
CA GLY A 148 7.31 -22.06 0.74
C GLY A 148 7.96 -20.83 1.36
N CYS A 149 7.25 -20.12 2.22
CA CYS A 149 7.78 -18.99 2.95
C CYS A 149 8.07 -19.37 4.41
#